data_88bc57a2e5ac8904fbec0bf1de234cdf
#
_entry.id   88bc57a2e5ac8904fbec0bf1de234cdf
#
_cell.length_a   1.000
_cell.length_b   1.000
_cell.length_c   1.000
_cell.angle_alpha   90.00
_cell.angle_beta   90.00
_cell.angle_gamma   90.00
#
_symmetry.space_group_name_H-M   'P 1'
#
loop_
_entity.id
_entity.type
_entity.pdbx_description
1 polymer ?
#
loop_
_entity_poly.entity_id
_entity_poly.type
_entity_poly.pdbx_seq_one_letter_code
_entity_poly.pdbx_strand_id
1 'polypeptide(L)'
;PDTLAIGGAVVSIGYDGKPCIDRGLVRPEDAPKQSAKGKSSTQDDTGQNGEHPSPAFSAALIESLTAHKSAALSAELLQRPDIALAAVVHTIASRVLLNTGSTDTSLDMTAAPQSLKRVEGSKAFAQLEAARETWGNQIPGTPDSLWTWCLEQHQTVLLDLLAFCTATTINAVQLKTDREGNQRLTHAEALASSVNLDMTTWFTPTADNYFSRISKPQILEALREAKGTAPAPAWEKLKKSELAALAAREIEGRNWLPEPLRRR
;
A
#
# COMPACT_ATOMS: atom_id res chain seq x y z
N PRO A 1 -17.17 31.25 -17.20
CA PRO A 1 -17.61 31.17 -18.59
C PRO A 1 -16.44 30.90 -19.56
N ASP A 2 -15.22 31.35 -19.20
CA ASP A 2 -14.06 31.34 -20.13
C ASP A 2 -13.37 29.97 -20.29
N THR A 3 -13.57 29.05 -19.36
CA THR A 3 -13.02 27.70 -19.45
C THR A 3 -13.77 26.77 -20.42
N LEU A 4 -15.00 27.13 -20.80
CA LEU A 4 -15.78 26.38 -21.77
C LEU A 4 -15.29 26.61 -23.23
N ALA A 5 -14.58 27.72 -23.47
CA ALA A 5 -14.09 28.06 -24.81
C ALA A 5 -12.82 27.31 -25.22
N ILE A 6 -12.07 26.74 -24.25
CA ILE A 6 -10.80 26.02 -24.45
C ILE A 6 -10.89 24.53 -24.11
N GLY A 7 -12.04 24.09 -23.62
CA GLY A 7 -12.28 22.69 -23.27
C GLY A 7 -12.61 21.84 -24.49
N GLY A 8 -11.81 20.84 -24.78
CA GLY A 8 -12.05 19.82 -25.80
C GLY A 8 -12.71 18.57 -25.22
N ALA A 9 -13.10 17.67 -26.11
CA ALA A 9 -13.52 16.32 -25.76
C ALA A 9 -12.71 15.29 -26.55
N VAL A 10 -12.31 14.22 -25.88
CA VAL A 10 -11.73 13.03 -26.54
C VAL A 10 -12.80 11.96 -26.62
N VAL A 11 -13.00 11.43 -27.79
CA VAL A 11 -13.90 10.29 -28.04
C VAL A 11 -13.03 9.06 -28.27
N SER A 12 -13.21 8.05 -27.44
CA SER A 12 -12.56 6.75 -27.58
C SER A 12 -13.61 5.64 -27.65
N ILE A 13 -13.23 4.50 -28.21
CA ILE A 13 -14.08 3.32 -28.20
C ILE A 13 -13.65 2.46 -27.02
N GLY A 14 -14.57 2.25 -26.09
CA GLY A 14 -14.35 1.35 -24.94
C GLY A 14 -14.18 -0.10 -25.39
N TYR A 15 -13.65 -0.92 -24.51
CA TYR A 15 -13.43 -2.36 -24.78
C TYR A 15 -14.73 -3.13 -25.09
N ASP A 16 -15.86 -2.58 -24.69
CA ASP A 16 -17.23 -3.07 -24.97
C ASP A 16 -17.79 -2.58 -26.32
N GLY A 17 -16.98 -1.91 -27.14
CA GLY A 17 -17.37 -1.36 -28.45
C GLY A 17 -18.22 -0.09 -28.39
N LYS A 18 -18.48 0.47 -27.19
CA LYS A 18 -19.26 1.70 -27.02
C LYS A 18 -18.38 2.94 -27.01
N PRO A 19 -18.87 4.08 -27.52
CA PRO A 19 -18.14 5.33 -27.46
C PRO A 19 -18.07 5.84 -26.02
N CYS A 20 -16.87 6.12 -25.54
CA CYS A 20 -16.56 6.82 -24.30
C CYS A 20 -16.18 8.26 -24.63
N ILE A 21 -16.82 9.25 -24.00
CA ILE A 21 -16.59 10.68 -24.26
C ILE A 21 -16.07 11.34 -23.00
N ASP A 22 -14.78 11.68 -23.00
CA ASP A 22 -14.13 12.44 -21.93
C ASP A 22 -14.17 13.93 -22.29
N ARG A 23 -14.89 14.72 -21.51
CA ARG A 23 -15.08 16.16 -21.75
C ARG A 23 -14.28 17.01 -20.78
N GLY A 24 -13.98 18.25 -21.18
CA GLY A 24 -13.27 19.22 -20.34
C GLY A 24 -11.75 19.08 -20.35
N LEU A 25 -11.18 18.39 -21.33
CA LEU A 25 -9.74 18.26 -21.50
C LEU A 25 -9.19 19.51 -22.17
N VAL A 26 -8.16 20.10 -21.57
CA VAL A 26 -7.43 21.27 -22.11
C VAL A 26 -6.06 20.82 -22.56
N ARG A 27 -5.65 21.21 -23.77
CA ARG A 27 -4.30 20.88 -24.27
C ARG A 27 -3.24 21.56 -23.40
N PRO A 28 -2.07 20.94 -23.20
CA PRO A 28 -0.99 21.53 -22.39
C PRO A 28 -0.55 22.93 -22.85
N GLU A 29 -0.66 23.20 -24.15
CA GLU A 29 -0.35 24.50 -24.79
C GLU A 29 -1.40 25.59 -24.52
N ASP A 30 -2.65 25.21 -24.27
CA ASP A 30 -3.79 26.11 -24.02
C ASP A 30 -4.07 26.27 -22.51
N ALA A 31 -3.33 25.56 -21.66
CA ALA A 31 -3.44 25.71 -20.22
C ALA A 31 -2.86 27.09 -19.79
N PRO A 32 -3.61 27.91 -19.00
CA PRO A 32 -3.11 29.17 -18.53
C PRO A 32 -1.82 28.97 -17.71
N LYS A 33 -0.72 29.62 -18.14
CA LYS A 33 0.55 29.60 -17.41
C LYS A 33 0.34 30.23 -16.03
N GLN A 34 0.23 29.38 -15.01
CA GLN A 34 0.24 29.85 -13.63
C GLN A 34 1.63 30.38 -13.29
N SER A 35 1.75 31.71 -13.29
CA SER A 35 2.91 32.39 -12.71
C SER A 35 2.98 32.09 -11.21
N ALA A 36 4.11 31.53 -10.81
CA ALA A 36 4.45 31.34 -9.41
C ALA A 36 4.45 32.68 -8.68
N LYS A 37 3.44 32.94 -7.87
CA LYS A 37 3.54 33.82 -6.69
C LYS A 37 2.37 33.54 -5.75
N GLY A 38 2.75 33.25 -4.49
CA GLY A 38 1.87 32.86 -3.41
C GLY A 38 0.80 33.90 -3.07
N LYS A 39 -0.21 33.43 -2.46
CA LYS A 39 -0.81 33.87 -1.19
C LYS A 39 -2.19 33.23 -1.04
N SER A 40 -2.38 32.64 0.13
CA SER A 40 -3.62 32.44 0.86
C SER A 40 -4.73 33.43 0.48
N SER A 41 -5.89 32.90 0.19
CA SER A 41 -7.15 33.59 0.53
C SER A 41 -8.25 32.54 0.77
N THR A 42 -8.67 32.51 2.02
CA THR A 42 -9.96 32.08 2.54
C THR A 42 -11.08 32.58 1.66
N GLN A 43 -11.99 31.72 1.30
CA GLN A 43 -13.38 32.13 1.03
C GLN A 43 -14.30 31.11 1.70
N ASP A 44 -15.04 31.64 2.67
CA ASP A 44 -16.23 31.06 3.27
C ASP A 44 -17.26 30.75 2.17
N ASP A 45 -17.81 29.57 2.19
CA ASP A 45 -19.15 29.32 1.69
C ASP A 45 -19.92 28.47 2.71
N THR A 46 -20.90 29.08 3.30
CA THR A 46 -21.85 28.52 4.26
C THR A 46 -22.90 27.71 3.53
N GLY A 47 -23.01 26.42 3.86
CA GLY A 47 -24.14 25.63 3.39
C GLY A 47 -24.12 24.15 3.76
N GLN A 48 -24.50 23.84 4.96
CA GLN A 48 -25.24 22.66 5.45
C GLN A 48 -24.72 21.24 5.19
N ASN A 49 -24.54 20.59 6.32
CA ASN A 49 -24.65 19.18 6.62
C ASN A 49 -23.52 18.21 6.26
N GLY A 50 -22.90 17.76 7.31
CA GLY A 50 -22.52 16.36 7.53
C GLY A 50 -21.12 16.01 7.11
N GLU A 51 -20.40 15.45 7.99
CA GLU A 51 -19.12 14.76 7.83
C GLU A 51 -17.96 15.67 7.42
N HIS A 52 -17.24 16.14 8.41
CA HIS A 52 -15.91 16.70 8.19
C HIS A 52 -15.06 15.65 7.46
N PRO A 53 -14.64 15.88 6.21
CA PRO A 53 -13.71 14.98 5.57
C PRO A 53 -12.43 14.98 6.40
N SER A 54 -12.11 13.85 7.02
CA SER A 54 -10.80 13.65 7.64
C SER A 54 -9.73 14.06 6.65
N PRO A 55 -8.71 14.85 7.05
CA PRO A 55 -7.70 15.32 6.12
C PRO A 55 -7.03 14.15 5.42
N ALA A 56 -7.22 14.04 4.12
CA ALA A 56 -6.73 12.91 3.33
C ALA A 56 -5.19 12.80 3.42
N PHE A 57 -4.68 11.59 3.59
CA PHE A 57 -3.25 11.32 3.54
C PHE A 57 -2.69 11.62 2.15
N SER A 58 -1.43 12.05 2.06
CA SER A 58 -0.78 12.20 0.76
C SER A 58 -0.62 10.83 0.09
N ALA A 59 -0.76 10.78 -1.25
CA ALA A 59 -0.60 9.54 -2.00
C ALA A 59 0.75 8.85 -1.72
N ALA A 60 1.84 9.62 -1.59
CA ALA A 60 3.16 9.10 -1.25
C ALA A 60 3.22 8.45 0.14
N LEU A 61 2.47 8.98 1.11
CA LEU A 61 2.37 8.37 2.43
C LEU A 61 1.57 7.08 2.39
N ILE A 62 0.41 7.07 1.71
CA ILE A 62 -0.41 5.85 1.54
C ILE A 62 0.42 4.75 0.87
N GLU A 63 1.13 5.07 -0.20
CA GLU A 63 1.99 4.14 -0.92
C GLU A 63 3.10 3.58 -0.02
N SER A 64 3.73 4.42 0.80
CA SER A 64 4.73 3.99 1.78
C SER A 64 4.14 3.08 2.86
N LEU A 65 2.99 3.46 3.45
CA LEU A 65 2.34 2.66 4.49
C LEU A 65 1.87 1.30 3.95
N THR A 66 1.27 1.29 2.76
CA THR A 66 0.82 0.04 2.12
C THR A 66 1.99 -0.82 1.62
N ALA A 67 3.18 -0.25 1.36
CA ALA A 67 4.40 -1.03 1.14
C ALA A 67 4.82 -1.79 2.40
N HIS A 68 4.71 -1.20 3.58
CA HIS A 68 4.94 -1.92 4.85
C HIS A 68 3.93 -3.05 5.06
N LYS A 69 2.64 -2.82 4.75
CA LYS A 69 1.62 -3.88 4.80
C LYS A 69 1.93 -5.01 3.84
N SER A 70 2.34 -4.71 2.61
CA SER A 70 2.75 -5.71 1.61
C SER A 70 3.93 -6.54 2.13
N ALA A 71 4.98 -5.89 2.66
CA ALA A 71 6.14 -6.58 3.20
C ALA A 71 5.80 -7.45 4.42
N ALA A 72 4.97 -6.95 5.34
CA ALA A 72 4.52 -7.71 6.50
C ALA A 72 3.70 -8.94 6.09
N LEU A 73 2.78 -8.78 5.14
CA LEU A 73 2.00 -9.90 4.59
C LEU A 73 2.90 -10.96 3.95
N SER A 74 3.94 -10.53 3.20
CA SER A 74 4.94 -11.44 2.64
C SER A 74 5.69 -12.20 3.73
N ALA A 75 6.09 -11.52 4.81
CA ALA A 75 6.81 -12.15 5.91
C ALA A 75 5.94 -13.16 6.70
N GLU A 76 4.67 -12.84 6.94
CA GLU A 76 3.72 -13.79 7.56
C GLU A 76 3.50 -15.03 6.67
N LEU A 77 3.41 -14.84 5.37
CA LEU A 77 3.16 -15.93 4.43
C LEU A 77 4.32 -16.93 4.37
N LEU A 78 5.57 -16.54 4.68
CA LEU A 78 6.70 -17.47 4.80
C LEU A 78 6.47 -18.58 5.82
N GLN A 79 5.69 -18.31 6.87
CA GLN A 79 5.39 -19.27 7.94
C GLN A 79 4.09 -20.07 7.68
N ARG A 80 3.44 -19.83 6.53
CA ARG A 80 2.14 -20.41 6.21
C ARG A 80 2.13 -21.04 4.81
N PRO A 81 2.88 -22.14 4.60
CA PRO A 81 2.92 -22.82 3.30
C PRO A 81 1.54 -23.32 2.83
N ASP A 82 0.63 -23.63 3.77
CA ASP A 82 -0.78 -23.96 3.50
C ASP A 82 -1.54 -22.80 2.82
N ILE A 83 -1.40 -21.60 3.34
CA ILE A 83 -2.02 -20.38 2.79
C ILE A 83 -1.34 -19.98 1.47
N ALA A 84 0.00 -20.10 1.40
CA ALA A 84 0.75 -19.81 0.18
C ALA A 84 0.27 -20.68 -0.98
N LEU A 85 0.09 -22.00 -0.74
CA LEU A 85 -0.45 -22.91 -1.73
C LEU A 85 -1.86 -22.53 -2.17
N ALA A 86 -2.77 -22.25 -1.22
CA ALA A 86 -4.14 -21.84 -1.53
C ALA A 86 -4.15 -20.54 -2.37
N ALA A 87 -3.32 -19.54 -2.05
CA ALA A 87 -3.24 -18.29 -2.77
C ALA A 87 -2.73 -18.47 -4.22
N VAL A 88 -1.73 -19.32 -4.43
CA VAL A 88 -1.22 -19.65 -5.77
C VAL A 88 -2.30 -20.39 -6.57
N VAL A 89 -2.94 -21.42 -5.99
CA VAL A 89 -4.01 -22.19 -6.65
C VAL A 89 -5.18 -21.28 -6.99
N HIS A 90 -5.62 -20.43 -6.06
CA HIS A 90 -6.68 -19.43 -6.31
C HIS A 90 -6.35 -18.54 -7.50
N THR A 91 -5.13 -17.98 -7.55
CA THR A 91 -4.71 -17.09 -8.63
C THR A 91 -4.70 -17.80 -9.98
N ILE A 92 -4.18 -19.01 -10.04
CA ILE A 92 -4.16 -19.83 -11.27
C ILE A 92 -5.59 -20.20 -11.70
N ALA A 93 -6.42 -20.70 -10.78
CA ALA A 93 -7.78 -21.13 -11.07
C ALA A 93 -8.66 -19.94 -11.53
N SER A 94 -8.53 -18.79 -10.90
CA SER A 94 -9.24 -17.58 -11.31
C SER A 94 -8.90 -17.18 -12.76
N ARG A 95 -7.64 -17.28 -13.16
CA ARG A 95 -7.23 -16.99 -14.54
C ARG A 95 -7.73 -18.04 -15.53
N VAL A 96 -7.60 -19.33 -15.20
CA VAL A 96 -7.89 -20.42 -16.14
C VAL A 96 -9.40 -20.66 -16.28
N LEU A 97 -10.15 -20.62 -15.17
CA LEU A 97 -11.55 -20.99 -15.12
C LEU A 97 -12.52 -19.79 -15.19
N LEU A 98 -12.13 -18.64 -14.64
CA LEU A 98 -12.97 -17.45 -14.58
C LEU A 98 -12.55 -16.38 -15.58
N ASN A 99 -11.47 -16.59 -16.32
CA ASN A 99 -10.92 -15.66 -17.30
C ASN A 99 -10.64 -14.27 -16.72
N THR A 100 -10.19 -14.20 -15.47
CA THR A 100 -9.90 -12.95 -14.76
C THR A 100 -8.59 -12.34 -15.24
N GLY A 101 -8.48 -11.02 -15.15
CA GLY A 101 -7.27 -10.28 -15.50
C GLY A 101 -6.12 -10.44 -14.49
N SER A 102 -4.94 -9.98 -14.85
CA SER A 102 -3.76 -10.01 -13.97
C SER A 102 -3.88 -9.09 -12.75
N THR A 103 -4.86 -8.19 -12.75
CA THR A 103 -5.07 -7.19 -11.69
C THR A 103 -6.05 -7.63 -10.61
N ASP A 104 -6.68 -8.79 -10.76
CA ASP A 104 -7.76 -9.24 -9.88
C ASP A 104 -7.25 -9.93 -8.60
N THR A 105 -5.95 -10.22 -8.53
CA THR A 105 -5.30 -10.78 -7.35
C THR A 105 -4.09 -9.94 -6.93
N SER A 106 -3.69 -10.04 -5.66
CA SER A 106 -2.47 -9.40 -5.15
C SER A 106 -1.19 -10.17 -5.48
N LEU A 107 -1.31 -11.39 -6.05
CA LEU A 107 -0.17 -12.19 -6.51
C LEU A 107 0.16 -11.83 -7.96
N ASP A 108 1.40 -11.43 -8.20
CA ASP A 108 1.94 -11.30 -9.55
C ASP A 108 2.55 -12.63 -9.98
N MET A 109 1.82 -13.37 -10.81
CA MET A 109 2.22 -14.71 -11.26
C MET A 109 3.26 -14.69 -12.40
N THR A 110 3.67 -13.54 -12.88
CA THR A 110 4.85 -13.44 -13.77
C THR A 110 6.16 -13.68 -13.02
N ALA A 111 6.04 -14.08 -11.74
CA ALA A 111 7.14 -14.43 -10.86
C ALA A 111 8.19 -13.31 -10.68
N ALA A 112 7.76 -12.07 -10.76
CA ALA A 112 8.61 -10.91 -10.51
C ALA A 112 8.60 -10.59 -8.99
N PRO A 113 9.72 -10.77 -8.30
CA PRO A 113 9.83 -10.37 -6.91
C PRO A 113 9.55 -8.88 -6.75
N GLN A 114 8.77 -8.52 -5.75
CA GLN A 114 8.47 -7.12 -5.47
C GLN A 114 9.67 -6.42 -4.83
N SER A 115 9.88 -5.16 -5.19
CA SER A 115 10.98 -4.37 -4.62
C SER A 115 10.70 -3.98 -3.18
N LEU A 116 11.62 -4.29 -2.28
CA LEU A 116 11.56 -3.95 -0.86
C LEU A 116 12.26 -2.61 -0.51
N LYS A 117 12.74 -1.85 -1.51
CA LYS A 117 13.47 -0.59 -1.29
C LYS A 117 12.73 0.43 -0.42
N ARG A 118 11.40 0.45 -0.47
CA ARG A 118 10.58 1.39 0.32
C ARG A 118 10.47 1.03 1.80
N VAL A 119 10.82 -0.20 2.15
CA VAL A 119 10.72 -0.75 3.51
C VAL A 119 12.05 -1.22 4.08
N GLU A 120 13.18 -0.80 3.47
CA GLU A 120 14.52 -1.04 3.99
C GLU A 120 14.59 -0.64 5.47
N GLY A 121 15.24 -1.48 6.28
CA GLY A 121 15.33 -1.27 7.73
C GLY A 121 14.07 -1.69 8.52
N SER A 122 12.99 -2.13 7.87
CA SER A 122 11.83 -2.69 8.58
C SER A 122 12.08 -4.12 9.05
N LYS A 123 11.35 -4.55 10.07
CA LYS A 123 11.37 -5.93 10.58
C LYS A 123 11.01 -6.96 9.49
N ALA A 124 10.00 -6.63 8.67
CA ALA A 124 9.58 -7.49 7.55
C ALA A 124 10.68 -7.60 6.48
N PHE A 125 11.37 -6.50 6.16
CA PHE A 125 12.52 -6.53 5.26
C PHE A 125 13.60 -7.49 5.77
N ALA A 126 14.00 -7.36 7.04
CA ALA A 126 15.03 -8.20 7.63
C ALA A 126 14.66 -9.70 7.57
N GLN A 127 13.39 -10.05 7.83
CA GLN A 127 12.93 -11.44 7.76
C GLN A 127 12.93 -11.98 6.33
N LEU A 128 12.48 -11.19 5.34
CA LEU A 128 12.47 -11.59 3.94
C LEU A 128 13.89 -11.77 3.37
N GLU A 129 14.82 -10.89 3.73
CA GLU A 129 16.23 -11.03 3.30
C GLU A 129 16.91 -12.23 3.94
N ALA A 130 16.67 -12.51 5.23
CA ALA A 130 17.16 -13.71 5.88
C ALA A 130 16.65 -15.00 5.19
N ALA A 131 15.37 -15.03 4.83
CA ALA A 131 14.80 -16.16 4.08
C ALA A 131 15.40 -16.27 2.68
N ARG A 132 15.65 -15.16 2.00
CA ARG A 132 16.33 -15.13 0.69
C ARG A 132 17.74 -15.71 0.76
N GLU A 133 18.51 -15.32 1.77
CA GLU A 133 19.86 -15.83 2.00
C GLU A 133 19.84 -17.35 2.27
N THR A 134 18.92 -17.80 3.12
CA THR A 134 18.72 -19.21 3.42
C THR A 134 18.47 -20.03 2.15
N TRP A 135 17.51 -19.62 1.33
CA TRP A 135 17.21 -20.30 0.07
C TRP A 135 18.36 -20.18 -0.95
N GLY A 136 19.00 -19.01 -1.04
CA GLY A 136 20.12 -18.79 -1.94
C GLY A 136 21.31 -19.74 -1.66
N ASN A 137 21.48 -20.16 -0.40
CA ASN A 137 22.50 -21.13 0.00
C ASN A 137 22.09 -22.61 -0.24
N GLN A 138 20.80 -22.87 -0.43
CA GLN A 138 20.26 -24.25 -0.60
C GLN A 138 20.00 -24.62 -2.04
N ILE A 139 19.52 -23.67 -2.87
CA ILE A 139 19.16 -23.95 -4.26
C ILE A 139 20.36 -23.83 -5.20
N PRO A 140 20.41 -24.63 -6.27
CA PRO A 140 21.42 -24.51 -7.30
C PRO A 140 21.31 -23.20 -8.08
N GLY A 141 22.44 -22.69 -8.60
CA GLY A 141 22.50 -21.40 -9.29
C GLY A 141 22.03 -21.39 -10.75
N THR A 142 21.63 -22.52 -11.32
CA THR A 142 21.16 -22.60 -12.72
C THR A 142 19.75 -23.22 -12.82
N PRO A 143 18.92 -22.82 -13.81
CA PRO A 143 17.57 -23.39 -13.98
C PRO A 143 17.57 -24.91 -14.15
N ASP A 144 18.50 -25.45 -14.93
CA ASP A 144 18.55 -26.89 -15.19
C ASP A 144 18.89 -27.70 -13.94
N SER A 145 19.90 -27.23 -13.18
CA SER A 145 20.25 -27.87 -11.90
C SER A 145 19.17 -27.67 -10.84
N LEU A 146 18.46 -26.52 -10.86
CA LEU A 146 17.31 -26.29 -9.98
C LEU A 146 16.17 -27.28 -10.27
N TRP A 147 15.90 -27.57 -11.55
CA TRP A 147 14.90 -28.57 -11.92
C TRP A 147 15.24 -29.96 -11.34
N THR A 148 16.48 -30.42 -11.57
CA THR A 148 16.94 -31.71 -11.02
C THR A 148 16.87 -31.73 -9.49
N TRP A 149 17.31 -30.64 -8.85
CA TRP A 149 17.22 -30.49 -7.41
C TRP A 149 15.77 -30.55 -6.91
N CYS A 150 14.81 -29.87 -7.57
CA CYS A 150 13.40 -29.92 -7.21
C CYS A 150 12.82 -31.35 -7.27
N LEU A 151 13.23 -32.15 -8.25
CA LEU A 151 12.77 -33.54 -8.39
C LEU A 151 13.26 -34.42 -7.24
N GLU A 152 14.37 -34.08 -6.61
CA GLU A 152 14.98 -34.83 -5.51
C GLU A 152 14.45 -34.39 -4.12
N GLN A 153 13.74 -33.29 -4.05
CA GLN A 153 13.28 -32.76 -2.76
C GLN A 153 12.03 -33.41 -2.22
N HIS A 154 11.94 -33.47 -0.92
CA HIS A 154 10.71 -33.87 -0.23
C HIS A 154 9.62 -32.80 -0.47
N GLN A 155 8.35 -33.23 -0.55
CA GLN A 155 7.21 -32.32 -0.79
C GLN A 155 7.16 -31.15 0.21
N THR A 156 7.54 -31.37 1.47
CA THR A 156 7.60 -30.31 2.49
C THR A 156 8.57 -29.20 2.10
N VAL A 157 9.75 -29.55 1.60
CA VAL A 157 10.76 -28.57 1.15
C VAL A 157 10.25 -27.78 -0.05
N LEU A 158 9.57 -28.45 -0.98
CA LEU A 158 8.95 -27.78 -2.13
C LEU A 158 7.81 -26.84 -1.71
N LEU A 159 7.00 -27.21 -0.70
CA LEU A 159 5.96 -26.34 -0.16
C LEU A 159 6.56 -25.10 0.54
N ASP A 160 7.64 -25.27 1.29
CA ASP A 160 8.33 -24.16 1.93
C ASP A 160 8.97 -23.21 0.90
N LEU A 161 9.59 -23.78 -0.16
CA LEU A 161 10.10 -22.98 -1.28
C LEU A 161 8.97 -22.26 -2.03
N LEU A 162 7.83 -22.92 -2.25
CA LEU A 162 6.64 -22.32 -2.84
C LEU A 162 6.12 -21.16 -1.99
N ALA A 163 6.07 -21.32 -0.66
CA ALA A 163 5.68 -20.27 0.26
C ALA A 163 6.61 -19.06 0.15
N PHE A 164 7.93 -19.27 0.11
CA PHE A 164 8.91 -18.20 -0.09
C PHE A 164 8.71 -17.49 -1.44
N CYS A 165 8.62 -18.22 -2.53
CA CYS A 165 8.39 -17.65 -3.86
C CYS A 165 7.09 -16.85 -3.92
N THR A 166 6.01 -17.39 -3.37
CA THR A 166 4.70 -16.71 -3.30
C THR A 166 4.80 -15.44 -2.47
N ALA A 167 5.42 -15.51 -1.29
CA ALA A 167 5.59 -14.36 -0.41
C ALA A 167 6.34 -13.20 -1.08
N THR A 168 7.35 -13.49 -1.88
CA THR A 168 8.13 -12.45 -2.58
C THR A 168 7.39 -11.77 -3.72
N THR A 169 6.29 -12.35 -4.22
CA THR A 169 5.50 -11.77 -5.33
C THR A 169 4.32 -10.92 -4.87
N ILE A 170 4.07 -10.81 -3.57
CA ILE A 170 2.91 -10.07 -3.04
C ILE A 170 3.04 -8.59 -3.32
N ASN A 171 2.04 -8.02 -4.01
CA ASN A 171 1.92 -6.60 -4.25
C ASN A 171 0.61 -6.06 -3.68
N ALA A 172 0.66 -5.54 -2.45
CA ALA A 172 -0.45 -4.88 -1.77
C ALA A 172 -0.24 -3.35 -1.63
N VAL A 173 0.72 -2.79 -2.39
CA VAL A 173 1.00 -1.35 -2.36
C VAL A 173 -0.09 -0.59 -3.07
N GLN A 174 -0.75 0.34 -2.38
CA GLN A 174 -1.73 1.24 -2.99
C GLN A 174 -1.05 2.41 -3.68
N LEU A 175 -1.25 2.52 -4.99
CA LEU A 175 -0.74 3.61 -5.81
C LEU A 175 -1.78 4.73 -5.96
N LYS A 176 -1.32 5.93 -6.31
CA LYS A 176 -2.21 7.07 -6.60
C LYS A 176 -3.19 6.80 -7.76
N THR A 177 -2.80 5.92 -8.68
CA THR A 177 -3.58 5.54 -9.86
C THR A 177 -4.62 4.45 -9.57
N ASP A 178 -4.55 3.81 -8.41
CA ASP A 178 -5.52 2.78 -8.05
C ASP A 178 -6.88 3.42 -7.77
N ARG A 179 -7.91 2.85 -8.40
CA ARG A 179 -9.30 3.28 -8.19
C ARG A 179 -9.85 2.67 -6.89
N GLU A 180 -10.86 3.32 -6.34
CA GLU A 180 -11.64 2.74 -5.23
C GLU A 180 -12.20 1.38 -5.66
N GLY A 181 -12.16 0.38 -4.77
CA GLY A 181 -12.58 -0.99 -5.08
C GLY A 181 -11.60 -1.80 -5.92
N ASN A 182 -10.32 -1.39 -6.01
CA ASN A 182 -9.30 -2.15 -6.72
C ASN A 182 -9.21 -3.59 -6.19
N GLN A 183 -9.49 -4.57 -7.06
CA GLN A 183 -9.58 -6.00 -6.72
C GLN A 183 -8.29 -6.55 -6.11
N ARG A 184 -7.13 -6.10 -6.58
CA ARG A 184 -5.82 -6.50 -6.03
C ARG A 184 -5.72 -6.13 -4.54
N LEU A 185 -6.15 -4.91 -4.16
CA LEU A 185 -6.14 -4.45 -2.77
C LEU A 185 -7.19 -5.16 -1.94
N THR A 186 -8.38 -5.40 -2.50
CA THR A 186 -9.42 -6.20 -1.83
C THR A 186 -8.93 -7.63 -1.54
N HIS A 187 -8.26 -8.25 -2.51
CA HIS A 187 -7.65 -9.57 -2.30
C HIS A 187 -6.53 -9.54 -1.24
N ALA A 188 -5.73 -8.48 -1.20
CA ALA A 188 -4.70 -8.33 -0.17
C ALA A 188 -5.30 -8.25 1.25
N GLU A 189 -6.46 -7.61 1.43
CA GLU A 189 -7.17 -7.60 2.72
C GLU A 189 -7.67 -9.01 3.10
N ALA A 190 -8.23 -9.76 2.15
CA ALA A 190 -8.66 -11.13 2.37
C ALA A 190 -7.47 -12.03 2.75
N LEU A 191 -6.33 -11.86 2.07
CA LEU A 191 -5.11 -12.60 2.38
C LEU A 191 -4.57 -12.24 3.76
N ALA A 192 -4.53 -10.94 4.12
CA ALA A 192 -4.15 -10.45 5.45
C ALA A 192 -5.04 -11.06 6.55
N SER A 193 -6.34 -11.18 6.27
CA SER A 193 -7.29 -11.86 7.17
C SER A 193 -6.98 -13.35 7.33
N SER A 194 -6.64 -14.04 6.24
CA SER A 194 -6.34 -15.48 6.24
C SER A 194 -5.09 -15.83 7.06
N VAL A 195 -4.09 -14.96 7.09
CA VAL A 195 -2.88 -15.13 7.90
C VAL A 195 -2.97 -14.48 9.28
N ASN A 196 -4.12 -13.89 9.62
CA ASN A 196 -4.32 -13.11 10.85
C ASN A 196 -3.26 -12.01 11.03
N LEU A 197 -2.95 -11.27 9.96
CA LEU A 197 -1.93 -10.23 9.97
C LEU A 197 -2.23 -9.19 11.07
N ASP A 198 -1.30 -9.05 12.01
CA ASP A 198 -1.30 -7.97 13.02
C ASP A 198 -0.19 -6.97 12.70
N MET A 199 -0.56 -5.86 12.09
CA MET A 199 0.40 -4.81 11.72
C MET A 199 1.07 -4.13 12.91
N THR A 200 0.55 -4.26 14.13
CA THR A 200 1.21 -3.71 15.33
C THR A 200 2.54 -4.41 15.64
N THR A 201 2.71 -5.65 15.19
CA THR A 201 3.96 -6.40 15.33
C THR A 201 5.00 -6.03 14.27
N TRP A 202 4.57 -5.45 13.14
CA TRP A 202 5.39 -5.18 11.96
C TRP A 202 5.71 -3.70 11.77
N PHE A 203 4.88 -2.80 12.28
CA PHE A 203 5.03 -1.36 12.06
C PHE A 203 4.84 -0.57 13.34
N THR A 204 5.84 0.23 13.68
CA THR A 204 5.77 1.23 14.75
C THR A 204 5.87 2.62 14.13
N PRO A 205 4.86 3.50 14.30
CA PRO A 205 4.91 4.86 13.79
C PRO A 205 6.00 5.66 14.50
N THR A 206 6.91 6.24 13.73
CA THR A 206 7.99 7.10 14.23
C THR A 206 7.88 8.51 13.65
N ALA A 207 8.72 9.43 14.13
CA ALA A 207 8.81 10.75 13.54
C ALA A 207 9.17 10.67 12.04
N ASP A 208 10.12 9.82 11.65
CA ASP A 208 10.66 9.76 10.28
C ASP A 208 9.75 9.00 9.32
N ASN A 209 9.21 7.84 9.74
CA ASN A 209 8.43 7.01 8.84
C ASN A 209 6.97 7.47 8.69
N TYR A 210 6.44 8.25 9.65
CA TYR A 210 5.04 8.67 9.64
C TYR A 210 4.81 10.14 10.02
N PHE A 211 5.12 10.58 11.27
CA PHE A 211 4.63 11.85 11.79
C PHE A 211 5.18 13.08 11.07
N SER A 212 6.42 13.06 10.58
CA SER A 212 6.98 14.15 9.78
C SER A 212 6.35 14.27 8.38
N ARG A 213 5.64 13.24 7.92
CA ARG A 213 5.06 13.14 6.58
C ARG A 213 3.58 13.53 6.51
N ILE A 214 2.95 13.79 7.66
CA ILE A 214 1.56 14.24 7.77
C ILE A 214 1.49 15.68 8.29
N SER A 215 0.33 16.32 8.20
CA SER A 215 0.10 17.69 8.69
C SER A 215 -0.01 17.74 10.22
N LYS A 216 0.20 18.94 10.82
CA LYS A 216 0.02 19.11 12.27
C LYS A 216 -1.37 18.70 12.78
N PRO A 217 -2.48 19.06 12.14
CA PRO A 217 -3.79 18.59 12.55
C PRO A 217 -3.90 17.06 12.56
N GLN A 218 -3.31 16.37 11.56
CA GLN A 218 -3.28 14.91 11.52
C GLN A 218 -2.45 14.30 12.64
N ILE A 219 -1.34 14.94 13.05
CA ILE A 219 -0.54 14.49 14.20
C ILE A 219 -1.36 14.60 15.49
N LEU A 220 -2.07 15.71 15.70
CA LEU A 220 -2.91 15.91 16.88
C LEU A 220 -4.07 14.92 16.91
N GLU A 221 -4.66 14.63 15.77
CA GLU A 221 -5.73 13.63 15.66
C GLU A 221 -5.22 12.22 15.99
N ALA A 222 -4.05 11.83 15.48
CA ALA A 222 -3.41 10.56 15.81
C ALA A 222 -3.13 10.42 17.32
N LEU A 223 -2.68 11.52 17.98
CA LEU A 223 -2.50 11.57 19.42
C LEU A 223 -3.83 11.43 20.17
N ARG A 224 -4.90 12.09 19.69
CA ARG A 224 -6.24 11.98 20.25
C ARG A 224 -6.76 10.54 20.18
N GLU A 225 -6.65 9.92 19.02
CA GLU A 225 -7.07 8.52 18.84
C GLU A 225 -6.27 7.56 19.72
N ALA A 226 -4.94 7.67 19.74
CA ALA A 226 -4.07 6.75 20.46
C ALA A 226 -4.21 6.87 21.98
N LYS A 227 -4.52 8.07 22.50
CA LYS A 227 -4.65 8.34 23.95
C LYS A 227 -6.08 8.29 24.44
N GLY A 228 -7.07 8.37 23.55
CA GLY A 228 -8.49 8.48 23.91
C GLY A 228 -8.86 9.80 24.60
N THR A 229 -7.97 10.78 24.62
CA THR A 229 -8.14 12.09 25.26
C THR A 229 -7.73 13.23 24.33
N ALA A 230 -8.33 14.41 24.51
CA ALA A 230 -7.94 15.59 23.74
C ALA A 230 -6.45 15.92 23.92
N PRO A 231 -5.75 16.31 22.86
CA PRO A 231 -4.37 16.78 22.94
C PRO A 231 -4.23 17.98 23.86
N ALA A 232 -3.12 18.06 24.58
CA ALA A 232 -2.86 19.21 25.44
C ALA A 232 -2.76 20.50 24.59
N PRO A 233 -3.36 21.62 24.99
CA PRO A 233 -3.33 22.88 24.22
C PRO A 233 -1.92 23.40 23.93
N ALA A 234 -0.95 23.04 24.76
CA ALA A 234 0.47 23.37 24.53
C ALA A 234 1.04 22.70 23.29
N TRP A 235 0.53 21.53 22.87
CA TRP A 235 1.03 20.78 21.71
C TRP A 235 0.68 21.45 20.38
N GLU A 236 -0.42 22.19 20.32
CA GLU A 236 -0.81 22.95 19.13
C GLU A 236 0.19 24.06 18.79
N LYS A 237 0.91 24.57 19.79
CA LYS A 237 1.90 25.64 19.64
C LYS A 237 3.28 25.14 19.17
N LEU A 238 3.55 23.85 19.29
CA LEU A 238 4.83 23.24 18.91
C LEU A 238 5.09 23.38 17.41
N LYS A 239 6.35 23.45 17.01
CA LYS A 239 6.75 23.28 15.61
C LYS A 239 6.42 21.86 15.14
N LYS A 240 6.18 21.68 13.84
CA LYS A 240 5.82 20.37 13.27
C LYS A 240 6.84 19.29 13.63
N SER A 241 8.13 19.57 13.57
CA SER A 241 9.20 18.62 13.92
C SER A 241 9.18 18.21 15.38
N GLU A 242 8.95 19.14 16.28
CA GLU A 242 8.84 18.90 17.72
C GLU A 242 7.59 18.08 18.04
N LEU A 243 6.47 18.42 17.40
CA LEU A 243 5.21 17.68 17.56
C LEU A 243 5.32 16.26 17.01
N ALA A 244 6.02 16.05 15.88
CA ALA A 244 6.28 14.73 15.32
C ALA A 244 7.11 13.85 16.25
N ALA A 245 8.18 14.39 16.83
CA ALA A 245 9.02 13.69 17.81
C ALA A 245 8.25 13.35 19.10
N LEU A 246 7.43 14.31 19.57
CA LEU A 246 6.55 14.10 20.72
C LEU A 246 5.53 12.99 20.44
N ALA A 247 4.87 13.03 19.28
CA ALA A 247 3.85 12.05 18.92
C ALA A 247 4.44 10.63 18.84
N ALA A 248 5.62 10.48 18.25
CA ALA A 248 6.31 9.18 18.21
C ALA A 248 6.51 8.59 19.61
N ARG A 249 6.97 9.41 20.56
CA ARG A 249 7.18 8.99 21.97
C ARG A 249 5.88 8.70 22.69
N GLU A 250 4.86 9.53 22.53
CA GLU A 250 3.58 9.41 23.24
C GLU A 250 2.73 8.23 22.76
N ILE A 251 2.93 7.79 21.50
CA ILE A 251 2.20 6.67 20.86
C ILE A 251 2.98 5.35 20.99
N GLU A 252 4.26 5.39 21.32
CA GLU A 252 5.06 4.19 21.52
C GLU A 252 4.40 3.24 22.55
N GLY A 253 4.34 1.94 22.19
CA GLY A 253 3.75 0.90 23.04
C GLY A 253 2.21 0.91 23.11
N ARG A 254 1.50 1.79 22.39
CA ARG A 254 0.02 1.86 22.42
C ARG A 254 -0.67 1.04 21.33
N ASN A 255 0.09 0.32 20.50
CA ASN A 255 -0.44 -0.49 19.40
C ASN A 255 -1.34 0.32 18.44
N TRP A 256 -1.16 1.64 18.40
CA TRP A 256 -1.88 2.50 17.47
C TRP A 256 -1.27 2.42 16.07
N LEU A 257 -2.11 2.38 15.06
CA LEU A 257 -1.71 2.32 13.66
C LEU A 257 -2.40 3.43 12.85
N PRO A 258 -1.74 3.96 11.81
CA PRO A 258 -2.40 4.77 10.79
C PRO A 258 -3.53 3.99 10.11
N GLU A 259 -4.58 4.70 9.69
CA GLU A 259 -5.77 4.08 9.08
C GLU A 259 -5.46 3.10 7.94
N PRO A 260 -4.52 3.36 6.99
CA PRO A 260 -4.20 2.41 5.91
C PRO A 260 -3.60 1.08 6.38
N LEU A 261 -3.11 0.98 7.61
CA LEU A 261 -2.55 -0.24 8.18
C LEU A 261 -3.52 -0.97 9.13
N ARG A 262 -4.68 -0.38 9.41
CA ARG A 262 -5.70 -1.02 10.23
C ARG A 262 -6.42 -2.11 9.43
N ARG A 263 -6.83 -3.14 10.12
CA ARG A 263 -7.66 -4.20 9.53
C ARG A 263 -9.03 -3.62 9.17
N ARG A 264 -9.48 -3.85 7.97
CA ARG A 264 -10.83 -3.47 7.50
C ARG A 264 -11.80 -4.63 7.62
#